data_20f988da47bef4d2789f785298a5db87
#
_entry.id   20f988da47bef4d2789f785298a5db87
#
_cell.length_a   1.000
_cell.length_b   1.000
_cell.length_c   1.000
_cell.angle_alpha   90.00
_cell.angle_beta   90.00
_cell.angle_gamma   90.00
#
_symmetry.space_group_name_H-M   'P 1'
#
loop_
_entity.id
_entity.type
_entity.pdbx_description
1 polymer ?
#
loop_
_entity_poly.entity_id
_entity_poly.type
_entity_poly.pdbx_seq_one_letter_code
_entity_poly.pdbx_strand_id
1 'polypeptide(L)'
;CLSHTYELNIFLDKGSYKSRLNDKPESLILCEWDNLRKMIWSENCTISPGGFVGAVQKVARLKDRAIFTGWAQNDLPEFLQFITECFHDSISREVEMNIQGEALTNTDKLAKTCFNMMKNMYKKEYSEFLNMFFGIHVSQIKSLESDYLSITPEPFFNLCVPLDEKNETLEKCIDLYTISEKLDGDNSVYNDKLNKKEEAEKTIRFWSLPEILIITLKRFGNNGRKNQKMIDFPLENLDLRKYVVGYDKNSYIYDLYGICNHQGGTAGGHYTAFVKNANSKWYHFNDTN
;
A
#
# COMPACT_ATOMS: atom_id res chain seq x y z
N CYS A 1 -1.28 -7.58 -12.80
CA CYS A 1 -0.20 -6.92 -12.05
C CYS A 1 0.42 -7.85 -11.00
N LEU A 2 -0.34 -8.37 -10.03
CA LEU A 2 0.22 -9.17 -8.91
C LEU A 2 1.03 -10.39 -9.36
N SER A 3 0.63 -11.08 -10.44
CA SER A 3 1.39 -12.21 -11.02
C SER A 3 2.75 -11.82 -11.61
N HIS A 4 2.95 -10.53 -11.90
CA HIS A 4 4.19 -9.97 -12.45
C HIS A 4 5.02 -9.22 -11.38
N THR A 5 4.64 -9.32 -10.11
CA THR A 5 5.41 -8.76 -9.01
C THR A 5 6.63 -9.64 -8.77
N TYR A 6 7.81 -9.13 -9.16
CA TYR A 6 9.06 -9.90 -9.19
C TYR A 6 9.45 -10.41 -7.79
N GLU A 7 9.43 -9.54 -6.80
CA GLU A 7 9.80 -9.84 -5.40
C GLU A 7 8.88 -10.90 -4.79
N LEU A 8 7.56 -10.79 -5.09
CA LEU A 8 6.59 -11.80 -4.66
C LEU A 8 6.87 -13.17 -5.30
N ASN A 9 7.17 -13.17 -6.60
CA ASN A 9 7.50 -14.40 -7.32
C ASN A 9 8.76 -15.06 -6.76
N ILE A 10 9.85 -14.29 -6.53
CA ILE A 10 11.07 -14.80 -5.89
C ILE A 10 10.80 -15.36 -4.50
N PHE A 11 10.02 -14.66 -3.69
CA PHE A 11 9.65 -15.10 -2.35
C PHE A 11 8.92 -16.45 -2.37
N LEU A 12 7.95 -16.60 -3.27
CA LEU A 12 7.18 -17.84 -3.42
C LEU A 12 8.00 -18.97 -4.02
N ASP A 13 8.91 -18.69 -4.98
CA ASP A 13 9.79 -19.69 -5.61
C ASP A 13 10.80 -20.29 -4.62
N LYS A 14 11.28 -19.51 -3.65
CA LYS A 14 12.11 -20.03 -2.54
C LYS A 14 11.39 -21.11 -1.72
N GLY A 15 10.05 -21.12 -1.72
CA GLY A 15 9.24 -22.13 -1.06
C GLY A 15 9.29 -22.13 0.47
N SER A 16 10.09 -21.26 1.09
CA SER A 16 10.26 -21.19 2.55
C SER A 16 8.98 -20.82 3.30
N TYR A 17 8.03 -20.14 2.63
CA TYR A 17 6.75 -19.82 3.20
C TYR A 17 5.93 -21.05 3.58
N LYS A 18 6.10 -22.20 2.90
CA LYS A 18 5.34 -23.44 3.12
C LYS A 18 5.51 -23.99 4.53
N SER A 19 6.73 -23.88 5.10
CA SER A 19 6.99 -24.29 6.48
C SER A 19 6.48 -23.31 7.52
N ARG A 20 5.97 -22.15 7.08
CA ARG A 20 5.42 -21.08 7.93
C ARG A 20 3.92 -20.94 7.81
N LEU A 21 3.29 -21.69 6.89
CA LEU A 21 1.83 -21.71 6.78
C LEU A 21 1.22 -22.12 8.13
N ASN A 22 0.28 -21.34 8.57
CA ASN A 22 -0.51 -21.60 9.77
C ASN A 22 -1.88 -22.21 9.41
N ASP A 23 -2.67 -22.59 10.44
CA ASP A 23 -3.97 -23.23 10.27
C ASP A 23 -5.12 -22.23 9.99
N LYS A 24 -4.80 -20.95 9.76
CA LYS A 24 -5.82 -19.96 9.43
C LYS A 24 -6.40 -20.22 8.02
N PRO A 25 -7.69 -19.92 7.79
CA PRO A 25 -8.32 -20.15 6.49
C PRO A 25 -7.65 -19.36 5.34
N GLU A 26 -6.98 -18.25 5.63
CA GLU A 26 -6.25 -17.41 4.70
C GLU A 26 -5.11 -18.16 3.99
N SER A 27 -4.55 -19.18 4.65
CA SER A 27 -3.51 -20.05 4.06
C SER A 27 -3.96 -20.72 2.77
N LEU A 28 -5.27 -20.95 2.62
CA LEU A 28 -5.85 -21.47 1.37
C LEU A 28 -5.66 -20.49 0.20
N ILE A 29 -5.83 -19.20 0.45
CA ILE A 29 -5.67 -18.16 -0.60
C ILE A 29 -4.21 -18.10 -1.08
N LEU A 30 -3.25 -18.13 -0.16
CA LEU A 30 -1.83 -18.09 -0.53
C LEU A 30 -1.42 -19.34 -1.31
N CYS A 31 -1.87 -20.53 -0.89
CA CYS A 31 -1.60 -21.79 -1.59
C CYS A 31 -2.20 -21.78 -3.01
N GLU A 32 -3.46 -21.40 -3.16
CA GLU A 32 -4.13 -21.35 -4.46
C GLU A 32 -3.58 -20.25 -5.36
N TRP A 33 -3.10 -19.14 -4.79
CA TRP A 33 -2.36 -18.13 -5.53
C TRP A 33 -1.04 -18.67 -6.07
N ASP A 34 -0.23 -19.38 -5.26
CA ASP A 34 1.03 -19.97 -5.71
C ASP A 34 0.81 -21.04 -6.79
N ASN A 35 -0.26 -21.83 -6.68
CA ASN A 35 -0.66 -22.79 -7.71
C ASN A 35 -1.03 -22.08 -9.03
N LEU A 36 -1.91 -21.07 -8.96
CA LEU A 36 -2.31 -20.28 -10.12
C LEU A 36 -1.11 -19.59 -10.78
N ARG A 37 -0.25 -18.95 -9.99
CA ARG A 37 0.96 -18.29 -10.47
C ARG A 37 1.88 -19.25 -11.22
N LYS A 38 2.13 -20.44 -10.70
CA LYS A 38 2.93 -21.47 -11.37
C LYS A 38 2.34 -21.89 -12.70
N MET A 39 1.03 -22.02 -12.80
CA MET A 39 0.36 -22.30 -14.07
C MET A 39 0.54 -21.14 -15.05
N ILE A 40 0.39 -19.89 -14.60
CA ILE A 40 0.56 -18.69 -15.45
C ILE A 40 1.99 -18.63 -16.06
N TRP A 41 3.01 -19.05 -15.31
CA TRP A 41 4.40 -19.00 -15.73
C TRP A 41 4.92 -20.32 -16.30
N SER A 42 4.08 -21.33 -16.44
CA SER A 42 4.40 -22.58 -17.15
C SER A 42 4.28 -22.42 -18.68
N GLU A 43 4.22 -23.50 -19.41
CA GLU A 43 4.07 -23.52 -20.87
C GLU A 43 2.75 -22.85 -21.32
N ASN A 44 2.70 -22.45 -22.60
CA ASN A 44 1.53 -21.84 -23.21
C ASN A 44 0.28 -22.73 -23.06
N CYS A 45 -0.62 -22.34 -22.19
CA CYS A 45 -1.88 -23.04 -21.94
C CYS A 45 -3.01 -22.06 -21.56
N THR A 46 -4.25 -22.50 -21.77
CA THR A 46 -5.41 -21.79 -21.23
C THR A 46 -5.58 -22.15 -19.77
N ILE A 47 -5.60 -21.14 -18.89
CA ILE A 47 -5.64 -21.31 -17.45
C ILE A 47 -7.01 -20.89 -16.92
N SER A 48 -7.59 -21.70 -16.04
CA SER A 48 -8.78 -21.34 -15.28
C SER A 48 -8.40 -20.94 -13.85
N PRO A 49 -8.73 -19.73 -13.37
CA PRO A 49 -8.45 -19.29 -12.01
C PRO A 49 -9.44 -19.86 -10.97
N GLY A 50 -10.24 -20.88 -11.32
CA GLY A 50 -11.38 -21.36 -10.51
C GLY A 50 -11.00 -21.76 -9.08
N GLY A 51 -9.84 -22.41 -8.88
CA GLY A 51 -9.33 -22.76 -7.55
C GLY A 51 -9.09 -21.53 -6.68
N PHE A 52 -8.35 -20.55 -7.22
CA PHE A 52 -8.08 -19.29 -6.52
C PHE A 52 -9.36 -18.49 -6.23
N VAL A 53 -10.27 -18.35 -7.21
CA VAL A 53 -11.56 -17.65 -7.02
C VAL A 53 -12.38 -18.33 -5.94
N GLY A 54 -12.47 -19.68 -5.95
CA GLY A 54 -13.16 -20.45 -4.93
C GLY A 54 -12.57 -20.26 -3.53
N ALA A 55 -11.24 -20.22 -3.42
CA ALA A 55 -10.54 -19.94 -2.16
C ALA A 55 -10.86 -18.55 -1.63
N VAL A 56 -10.80 -17.52 -2.49
CA VAL A 56 -11.16 -16.13 -2.14
C VAL A 56 -12.59 -16.06 -1.61
N GLN A 57 -13.57 -16.61 -2.34
CA GLN A 57 -14.97 -16.59 -1.94
C GLN A 57 -15.22 -17.32 -0.61
N LYS A 58 -14.53 -18.45 -0.39
CA LYS A 58 -14.65 -19.24 0.85
C LYS A 58 -14.10 -18.44 2.04
N VAL A 59 -12.89 -17.90 1.92
CA VAL A 59 -12.24 -17.13 3.00
C VAL A 59 -12.99 -15.82 3.27
N ALA A 60 -13.46 -15.14 2.22
CA ALA A 60 -14.27 -13.93 2.35
C ALA A 60 -15.56 -14.18 3.17
N ARG A 61 -16.23 -15.32 2.97
CA ARG A 61 -17.40 -15.70 3.81
C ARG A 61 -17.00 -15.90 5.27
N LEU A 62 -15.87 -16.54 5.54
CA LEU A 62 -15.39 -16.78 6.90
C LEU A 62 -14.95 -15.49 7.62
N LYS A 63 -14.54 -14.46 6.87
CA LYS A 63 -14.12 -13.16 7.39
C LYS A 63 -15.23 -12.09 7.31
N ASP A 64 -16.46 -12.46 7.01
CA ASP A 64 -17.59 -11.53 6.84
C ASP A 64 -17.34 -10.39 5.83
N ARG A 65 -16.52 -10.70 4.80
CA ARG A 65 -16.25 -9.80 3.67
C ARG A 65 -17.23 -10.06 2.52
N ALA A 66 -18.49 -9.68 2.71
CA ALA A 66 -19.61 -10.00 1.81
C ALA A 66 -19.34 -9.60 0.35
N ILE A 67 -18.63 -8.49 0.11
CA ILE A 67 -18.32 -7.98 -1.23
C ILE A 67 -17.47 -8.93 -2.08
N PHE A 68 -16.65 -9.81 -1.47
CA PHE A 68 -15.79 -10.76 -2.18
C PHE A 68 -16.37 -12.20 -2.23
N THR A 69 -17.61 -12.40 -1.83
CA THR A 69 -18.23 -13.75 -1.75
C THR A 69 -18.94 -14.19 -3.04
N GLY A 70 -19.10 -13.29 -4.00
CA GLY A 70 -19.85 -13.53 -5.25
C GLY A 70 -19.10 -13.06 -6.49
N TRP A 71 -19.88 -12.70 -7.50
CA TRP A 71 -19.41 -12.18 -8.80
C TRP A 71 -19.74 -10.68 -8.96
N ALA A 72 -20.01 -9.97 -7.87
CA ALA A 72 -20.25 -8.54 -7.89
C ALA A 72 -18.98 -7.76 -8.29
N GLN A 73 -19.17 -6.60 -8.87
CA GLN A 73 -18.07 -5.68 -9.14
C GLN A 73 -17.53 -5.12 -7.82
N ASN A 74 -16.23 -5.10 -7.70
CA ASN A 74 -15.54 -4.68 -6.47
C ASN A 74 -14.53 -3.58 -6.77
N ASP A 75 -14.18 -2.81 -5.74
CA ASP A 75 -13.05 -1.89 -5.80
C ASP A 75 -11.73 -2.66 -5.84
N LEU A 76 -10.89 -2.36 -6.84
CA LEU A 76 -9.62 -3.07 -7.03
C LEU A 76 -8.61 -2.84 -5.89
N PRO A 77 -8.36 -1.61 -5.40
CA PRO A 77 -7.51 -1.38 -4.24
C PRO A 77 -7.95 -2.16 -3.01
N GLU A 78 -9.25 -2.20 -2.71
CA GLU A 78 -9.81 -2.94 -1.58
C GLU A 78 -9.61 -4.45 -1.75
N PHE A 79 -9.84 -4.97 -2.96
CA PHE A 79 -9.60 -6.38 -3.26
C PHE A 79 -8.12 -6.76 -3.13
N LEU A 80 -7.22 -5.92 -3.66
CA LEU A 80 -5.78 -6.17 -3.58
C LEU A 80 -5.29 -6.15 -2.12
N GLN A 81 -5.80 -5.21 -1.32
CA GLN A 81 -5.50 -5.15 0.11
C GLN A 81 -5.97 -6.42 0.82
N PHE A 82 -7.22 -6.86 0.57
CA PHE A 82 -7.75 -8.10 1.15
C PHE A 82 -6.87 -9.32 0.82
N ILE A 83 -6.43 -9.47 -0.44
CA ILE A 83 -5.56 -10.58 -0.84
C ILE A 83 -4.21 -10.51 -0.14
N THR A 84 -3.61 -9.32 -0.07
CA THR A 84 -2.30 -9.12 0.57
C THR A 84 -2.37 -9.34 2.09
N GLU A 85 -3.46 -8.91 2.74
CA GLU A 85 -3.74 -9.20 4.14
C GLU A 85 -3.86 -10.72 4.36
N CYS A 86 -4.56 -11.44 3.47
CA CYS A 86 -4.64 -12.90 3.55
C CYS A 86 -3.26 -13.57 3.38
N PHE A 87 -2.42 -13.06 2.49
CA PHE A 87 -1.05 -13.57 2.37
C PHE A 87 -0.24 -13.34 3.65
N HIS A 88 -0.35 -12.14 4.23
CA HIS A 88 0.27 -11.82 5.51
C HIS A 88 -0.21 -12.74 6.62
N ASP A 89 -1.52 -12.88 6.79
CA ASP A 89 -2.15 -13.71 7.83
C ASP A 89 -1.74 -15.19 7.73
N SER A 90 -1.55 -15.70 6.49
CA SER A 90 -1.20 -17.09 6.21
C SER A 90 0.13 -17.54 6.83
N ILE A 91 1.08 -16.63 6.98
CA ILE A 91 2.44 -16.91 7.46
C ILE A 91 2.85 -16.00 8.62
N SER A 92 1.89 -15.23 9.15
CA SER A 92 2.15 -14.35 10.29
C SER A 92 2.56 -15.15 11.54
N ARG A 93 3.55 -14.62 12.23
CA ARG A 93 4.15 -15.26 13.41
C ARG A 93 4.62 -14.25 14.43
N GLU A 94 4.76 -14.70 15.65
CA GLU A 94 5.40 -13.91 16.70
C GLU A 94 6.92 -13.84 16.45
N VAL A 95 7.48 -12.64 16.61
CA VAL A 95 8.92 -12.39 16.46
C VAL A 95 9.42 -11.52 17.62
N GLU A 96 10.66 -11.74 17.99
CA GLU A 96 11.33 -10.86 18.95
C GLU A 96 11.88 -9.63 18.22
N MET A 97 11.44 -8.44 18.66
CA MET A 97 11.90 -7.15 18.11
C MET A 97 12.59 -6.35 19.20
N ASN A 98 13.89 -6.14 19.03
CA ASN A 98 14.71 -5.34 19.96
C ASN A 98 15.23 -4.09 19.24
N ILE A 99 14.96 -2.92 19.84
CA ILE A 99 15.44 -1.63 19.35
C ILE A 99 16.75 -1.35 20.09
N GLN A 100 17.83 -1.16 19.33
CA GLN A 100 19.17 -0.89 19.86
C GLN A 100 19.69 0.46 19.35
N GLY A 101 20.64 1.03 20.09
CA GLY A 101 21.26 2.32 19.76
C GLY A 101 20.73 3.48 20.59
N GLU A 102 21.38 4.64 20.45
CA GLU A 102 21.05 5.87 21.14
C GLU A 102 20.42 6.88 20.17
N ALA A 103 19.41 7.62 20.65
CA ALA A 103 18.74 8.64 19.86
C ALA A 103 19.43 9.99 20.04
N LEU A 104 20.47 10.25 19.26
CA LEU A 104 21.31 11.46 19.33
C LEU A 104 20.78 12.59 18.47
N THR A 105 20.34 12.29 17.27
CA THR A 105 19.81 13.27 16.32
C THR A 105 18.27 13.32 16.30
N ASN A 106 17.71 14.32 15.64
CA ASN A 106 16.25 14.36 15.42
C ASN A 106 15.75 13.19 14.59
N THR A 107 16.55 12.71 13.62
CA THR A 107 16.24 11.52 12.84
C THR A 107 16.22 10.28 13.73
N ASP A 108 17.15 10.15 14.69
CA ASP A 108 17.16 9.00 15.61
C ASP A 108 15.97 9.00 16.56
N LYS A 109 15.55 10.20 17.03
CA LYS A 109 14.33 10.33 17.83
C LYS A 109 13.08 9.90 17.05
N LEU A 110 12.98 10.30 15.77
CA LEU A 110 11.93 9.89 14.87
C LEU A 110 12.00 8.37 14.61
N ALA A 111 13.21 7.84 14.36
CA ALA A 111 13.45 6.40 14.20
C ALA A 111 12.94 5.61 15.41
N LYS A 112 13.26 6.04 16.62
CA LYS A 112 12.78 5.41 17.86
C LYS A 112 11.25 5.38 17.91
N THR A 113 10.58 6.45 17.49
CA THR A 113 9.11 6.52 17.45
C THR A 113 8.55 5.53 16.42
N CYS A 114 9.10 5.50 15.20
CA CYS A 114 8.69 4.58 14.16
C CYS A 114 8.95 3.11 14.54
N PHE A 115 10.13 2.78 15.08
CA PHE A 115 10.47 1.43 15.50
C PHE A 115 9.63 0.95 16.70
N ASN A 116 9.27 1.84 17.64
CA ASN A 116 8.33 1.50 18.71
C ASN A 116 6.93 1.18 18.16
N MET A 117 6.45 1.94 17.19
CA MET A 117 5.18 1.64 16.51
C MET A 117 5.26 0.28 15.83
N MET A 118 6.30 0.01 15.02
CA MET A 118 6.50 -1.28 14.36
C MET A 118 6.56 -2.44 15.37
N LYS A 119 7.33 -2.29 16.46
CA LYS A 119 7.43 -3.29 17.52
C LYS A 119 6.07 -3.60 18.14
N ASN A 120 5.27 -2.57 18.42
CA ASN A 120 3.97 -2.74 19.06
C ASN A 120 2.95 -3.41 18.14
N MET A 121 2.97 -3.08 16.84
CA MET A 121 2.03 -3.61 15.86
C MET A 121 2.44 -4.99 15.33
N TYR A 122 3.72 -5.19 15.04
CA TYR A 122 4.15 -6.34 14.25
C TYR A 122 4.80 -7.47 15.05
N LYS A 123 5.24 -7.26 16.31
CA LYS A 123 5.92 -8.32 17.06
C LYS A 123 5.13 -9.63 17.19
N LYS A 124 3.80 -9.53 17.25
CA LYS A 124 2.91 -10.69 17.37
C LYS A 124 2.50 -11.29 16.04
N GLU A 125 2.50 -10.48 15.00
CA GLU A 125 1.98 -10.81 13.67
C GLU A 125 2.92 -10.31 12.58
N TYR A 126 4.18 -10.74 12.60
CA TYR A 126 5.14 -10.40 11.56
C TYR A 126 5.06 -11.36 10.39
N SER A 127 5.15 -10.85 9.17
CA SER A 127 5.46 -11.60 7.97
C SER A 127 6.32 -10.78 7.00
N GLU A 128 6.95 -11.43 6.04
CA GLU A 128 7.77 -10.81 5.00
C GLU A 128 6.94 -9.89 4.09
N PHE A 129 5.63 -10.11 3.99
CA PHE A 129 4.71 -9.27 3.22
C PHE A 129 4.62 -7.83 3.75
N LEU A 130 4.90 -7.61 5.04
CA LEU A 130 4.93 -6.27 5.62
C LEU A 130 6.03 -5.42 4.97
N ASN A 131 7.24 -5.95 4.83
CA ASN A 131 8.33 -5.22 4.19
C ASN A 131 8.10 -5.05 2.68
N MET A 132 7.47 -6.05 2.06
CA MET A 132 7.22 -6.05 0.62
C MET A 132 6.19 -5.01 0.19
N PHE A 133 5.08 -4.86 0.94
CA PHE A 133 3.92 -4.08 0.52
C PHE A 133 3.58 -2.88 1.41
N PHE A 134 4.16 -2.75 2.60
CA PHE A 134 3.79 -1.68 3.52
C PHE A 134 4.94 -0.70 3.74
N GLY A 135 4.64 0.57 3.52
CA GLY A 135 5.49 1.68 3.93
C GLY A 135 5.02 2.28 5.26
N ILE A 136 5.78 3.24 5.76
CA ILE A 136 5.45 3.99 6.97
C ILE A 136 5.45 5.47 6.62
N HIS A 137 4.31 6.12 6.76
CA HIS A 137 4.25 7.56 6.75
C HIS A 137 4.26 8.13 8.18
N VAL A 138 4.66 9.37 8.30
CA VAL A 138 4.72 10.12 9.56
C VAL A 138 3.87 11.36 9.40
N SER A 139 2.79 11.43 10.15
CA SER A 139 2.01 12.64 10.33
C SER A 139 2.63 13.47 11.46
N GLN A 140 3.04 14.69 11.14
CA GLN A 140 3.56 15.65 12.11
C GLN A 140 2.60 16.82 12.22
N ILE A 141 2.17 17.12 13.43
CA ILE A 141 1.34 18.28 13.74
C ILE A 141 2.13 19.17 14.70
N LYS A 142 2.41 20.39 14.27
CA LYS A 142 3.16 21.39 15.05
C LYS A 142 2.29 22.61 15.31
N SER A 143 2.13 22.99 16.58
CA SER A 143 1.44 24.23 16.92
C SER A 143 2.16 25.46 16.36
N LEU A 144 1.39 26.44 15.95
CA LEU A 144 1.89 27.78 15.57
C LEU A 144 1.96 28.73 16.77
N GLU A 145 1.40 28.32 17.92
CA GLU A 145 1.28 29.15 19.12
C GLU A 145 2.13 28.69 20.30
N SER A 146 2.54 27.42 20.33
CA SER A 146 3.28 26.80 21.43
C SER A 146 4.29 25.77 20.94
N ASP A 147 5.02 25.16 21.87
CA ASP A 147 5.97 24.06 21.58
C ASP A 147 5.27 22.70 21.41
N TYR A 148 3.94 22.68 21.22
CA TYR A 148 3.22 21.43 20.99
C TYR A 148 3.63 20.81 19.65
N LEU A 149 4.04 19.55 19.74
CA LEU A 149 4.44 18.73 18.61
C LEU A 149 3.90 17.32 18.79
N SER A 150 3.09 16.86 17.84
CA SER A 150 2.64 15.48 17.75
C SER A 150 3.30 14.81 16.53
N ILE A 151 3.84 13.61 16.72
CA ILE A 151 4.46 12.81 15.65
C ILE A 151 3.82 11.43 15.71
N THR A 152 3.08 11.06 14.66
CA THR A 152 2.34 9.81 14.57
C THR A 152 2.77 9.04 13.33
N PRO A 153 3.61 7.99 13.47
CA PRO A 153 3.91 7.08 12.39
C PRO A 153 2.76 6.07 12.21
N GLU A 154 2.39 5.81 10.96
CA GLU A 154 1.35 4.86 10.59
C GLU A 154 1.76 4.05 9.36
N PRO A 155 1.50 2.73 9.30
CA PRO A 155 1.75 1.95 8.12
C PRO A 155 0.71 2.28 7.03
N PHE A 156 1.13 2.19 5.77
CA PHE A 156 0.23 2.28 4.62
C PHE A 156 0.54 1.19 3.61
N PHE A 157 -0.50 0.65 3.00
CA PHE A 157 -0.44 -0.31 1.90
C PHE A 157 -0.54 0.37 0.53
N ASN A 158 -1.39 1.37 0.43
CA ASN A 158 -1.72 2.07 -0.80
C ASN A 158 -1.53 3.58 -0.60
N LEU A 159 -0.72 4.19 -1.44
CA LEU A 159 -0.52 5.63 -1.46
C LEU A 159 -1.61 6.28 -2.32
N CYS A 160 -2.69 6.73 -1.68
CA CYS A 160 -3.81 7.39 -2.34
C CYS A 160 -3.53 8.89 -2.48
N VAL A 161 -3.00 9.31 -3.64
CA VAL A 161 -2.63 10.71 -3.89
C VAL A 161 -3.81 11.55 -4.38
N PRO A 162 -3.93 12.79 -3.88
CA PRO A 162 -4.99 13.71 -4.29
C PRO A 162 -4.77 14.22 -5.71
N LEU A 163 -5.87 14.59 -6.35
CA LEU A 163 -5.90 15.27 -7.65
C LEU A 163 -6.50 16.66 -7.47
N ASP A 164 -5.87 17.66 -8.07
CA ASP A 164 -6.45 18.97 -8.24
C ASP A 164 -6.51 19.38 -9.72
N GLU A 165 -7.13 20.52 -10.01
CA GLU A 165 -7.29 20.99 -11.40
C GLU A 165 -5.96 21.44 -12.04
N LYS A 166 -4.94 21.76 -11.24
CA LYS A 166 -3.65 22.33 -11.69
C LYS A 166 -2.57 21.25 -11.89
N ASN A 167 -2.68 20.10 -11.20
CA ASN A 167 -1.67 19.07 -11.24
C ASN A 167 -1.88 18.13 -12.43
N GLU A 168 -0.85 17.98 -13.24
CA GLU A 168 -0.86 17.16 -14.47
C GLU A 168 0.10 15.99 -14.40
N THR A 169 0.98 15.94 -13.38
CA THR A 169 1.96 14.87 -13.21
C THR A 169 1.81 14.19 -11.86
N LEU A 170 2.25 12.93 -11.79
CA LEU A 170 2.22 12.14 -10.56
C LEU A 170 3.05 12.77 -9.46
N GLU A 171 4.23 13.33 -9.79
CA GLU A 171 5.09 14.00 -8.83
C GLU A 171 4.39 15.19 -8.18
N LYS A 172 3.65 15.98 -8.95
CA LYS A 172 2.86 17.10 -8.41
C LYS A 172 1.72 16.62 -7.50
N CYS A 173 1.12 15.47 -7.81
CA CYS A 173 0.12 14.85 -6.92
C CYS A 173 0.75 14.40 -5.59
N ILE A 174 1.98 13.87 -5.63
CA ILE A 174 2.73 13.49 -4.42
C ILE A 174 3.20 14.75 -3.66
N ASP A 175 3.63 15.80 -4.35
CA ASP A 175 3.92 17.10 -3.72
C ASP A 175 2.68 17.62 -2.97
N LEU A 176 1.50 17.55 -3.59
CA LEU A 176 0.24 17.95 -2.95
C LEU A 176 -0.12 17.08 -1.73
N TYR A 177 0.17 15.76 -1.78
CA TYR A 177 -0.03 14.86 -0.65
C TYR A 177 0.87 15.21 0.55
N THR A 178 2.06 15.75 0.29
CA THR A 178 3.08 16.04 1.31
C THR A 178 3.18 17.54 1.67
N ILE A 179 2.37 18.39 1.01
CA ILE A 179 2.35 19.82 1.32
C ILE A 179 1.84 20.05 2.75
N SER A 180 2.35 21.11 3.38
CA SER A 180 1.88 21.49 4.69
C SER A 180 0.44 22.01 4.64
N GLU A 181 -0.40 21.54 5.54
CA GLU A 181 -1.80 21.95 5.71
C GLU A 181 -1.93 22.76 7.00
N LYS A 182 -2.51 23.96 6.91
CA LYS A 182 -2.85 24.74 8.09
C LYS A 182 -4.14 24.22 8.71
N LEU A 183 -4.07 23.92 10.00
CA LEU A 183 -5.22 23.53 10.82
C LEU A 183 -5.66 24.73 11.65
N ASP A 184 -6.75 25.39 11.24
CA ASP A 184 -7.30 26.58 11.89
C ASP A 184 -8.81 26.46 12.08
N GLY A 185 -9.40 27.42 12.79
CA GLY A 185 -10.84 27.46 13.08
C GLY A 185 -11.31 26.16 13.76
N ASP A 186 -12.30 25.51 13.14
CA ASP A 186 -12.87 24.26 13.67
C ASP A 186 -11.89 23.09 13.62
N ASN A 187 -10.90 23.13 12.70
CA ASN A 187 -9.86 22.13 12.54
C ASN A 187 -8.64 22.34 13.47
N SER A 188 -8.65 23.38 14.31
CA SER A 188 -7.58 23.64 15.26
C SER A 188 -7.34 22.45 16.20
N VAL A 189 -6.08 22.21 16.54
CA VAL A 189 -5.66 21.07 17.36
C VAL A 189 -5.86 21.38 18.85
N TYR A 190 -6.38 20.42 19.61
CA TYR A 190 -6.50 20.55 21.05
C TYR A 190 -5.16 20.19 21.72
N ASN A 191 -4.62 21.17 22.48
CA ASN A 191 -3.41 20.98 23.27
C ASN A 191 -3.81 20.64 24.72
N ASP A 192 -3.70 19.35 25.08
CA ASP A 192 -4.07 18.84 26.42
C ASP A 192 -3.27 19.50 27.55
N LYS A 193 -2.02 19.92 27.29
CA LYS A 193 -1.17 20.55 28.31
C LYS A 193 -1.65 21.97 28.68
N LEU A 194 -2.15 22.69 27.69
CA LEU A 194 -2.63 24.07 27.84
C LEU A 194 -4.16 24.14 27.94
N ASN A 195 -4.85 23.00 27.78
CA ASN A 195 -6.30 22.87 27.83
C ASN A 195 -7.02 23.87 26.90
N LYS A 196 -6.48 24.05 25.68
CA LYS A 196 -7.03 24.97 24.66
C LYS A 196 -6.83 24.43 23.24
N LYS A 197 -7.65 24.93 22.30
CA LYS A 197 -7.41 24.74 20.87
C LYS A 197 -6.33 25.71 20.40
N GLU A 198 -5.45 25.25 19.51
CA GLU A 198 -4.38 26.02 18.90
C GLU A 198 -4.36 25.82 17.39
N GLU A 199 -4.00 26.87 16.66
CA GLU A 199 -3.69 26.72 15.24
C GLU A 199 -2.41 25.90 15.09
N ALA A 200 -2.39 25.04 14.10
CA ALA A 200 -1.27 24.12 13.87
C ALA A 200 -1.00 23.94 12.37
N GLU A 201 0.14 23.42 12.08
CA GLU A 201 0.56 23.00 10.75
C GLU A 201 0.74 21.48 10.74
N LYS A 202 0.06 20.80 9.80
CA LYS A 202 0.16 19.36 9.59
C LYS A 202 0.98 19.09 8.36
N THR A 203 1.98 18.20 8.47
CA THR A 203 2.76 17.71 7.35
C THR A 203 2.78 16.19 7.34
N ILE A 204 2.82 15.58 6.15
CA ILE A 204 3.03 14.15 5.98
C ILE A 204 4.36 13.95 5.28
N ARG A 205 5.17 13.02 5.80
CA ARG A 205 6.43 12.56 5.22
C ARG A 205 6.49 11.04 5.29
N PHE A 206 7.39 10.43 4.54
CA PHE A 206 7.60 8.99 4.62
C PHE A 206 8.81 8.69 5.50
N TRP A 207 8.62 7.80 6.48
CA TRP A 207 9.74 7.19 7.17
C TRP A 207 10.41 6.17 6.26
N SER A 208 9.62 5.30 5.65
CA SER A 208 10.05 4.30 4.67
C SER A 208 8.96 4.05 3.63
N LEU A 209 9.36 3.67 2.44
CA LEU A 209 8.47 3.20 1.39
C LEU A 209 8.66 1.68 1.20
N PRO A 210 7.64 0.94 0.74
CA PRO A 210 7.73 -0.52 0.56
C PRO A 210 8.57 -0.87 -0.68
N GLU A 211 8.97 -2.16 -0.79
CA GLU A 211 9.60 -2.67 -2.01
C GLU A 211 8.67 -2.54 -3.23
N ILE A 212 7.39 -2.87 -3.04
CA ILE A 212 6.33 -2.75 -4.05
C ILE A 212 5.41 -1.59 -3.66
N LEU A 213 5.56 -0.48 -4.35
CA LEU A 213 4.75 0.72 -4.10
C LEU A 213 3.48 0.69 -4.95
N ILE A 214 2.33 0.72 -4.29
CA ILE A 214 1.01 0.83 -4.92
C ILE A 214 0.55 2.27 -4.80
N ILE A 215 0.27 2.92 -5.93
CA ILE A 215 -0.21 4.30 -5.99
C ILE A 215 -1.61 4.32 -6.59
N THR A 216 -2.54 4.94 -5.90
CA THR A 216 -3.91 5.16 -6.38
C THR A 216 -4.17 6.66 -6.52
N LEU A 217 -4.79 7.05 -7.61
CA LEU A 217 -5.23 8.42 -7.83
C LEU A 217 -6.62 8.63 -7.21
N LYS A 218 -6.79 9.58 -6.29
CA LYS A 218 -8.07 9.88 -5.64
C LYS A 218 -9.04 10.54 -6.62
N ARG A 219 -9.59 9.74 -7.54
CA ARG A 219 -10.45 10.20 -8.64
C ARG A 219 -11.90 10.44 -8.24
N PHE A 220 -12.38 9.79 -7.19
CA PHE A 220 -13.77 9.92 -6.76
C PHE A 220 -13.90 11.00 -5.67
N GLY A 221 -14.66 12.03 -6.00
CA GLY A 221 -14.99 13.10 -5.05
C GLY A 221 -16.21 12.77 -4.19
N ASN A 222 -16.45 13.57 -3.14
CA ASN A 222 -17.60 13.43 -2.23
C ASN A 222 -18.97 13.57 -2.94
N ASN A 223 -18.99 14.14 -4.14
CA ASN A 223 -20.17 14.28 -4.99
C ASN A 223 -20.46 13.03 -5.85
N GLY A 224 -19.70 11.94 -5.68
CA GLY A 224 -19.81 10.71 -6.46
C GLY A 224 -19.33 10.83 -7.91
N ARG A 225 -18.78 11.97 -8.32
CA ARG A 225 -18.25 12.14 -9.68
C ARG A 225 -16.80 11.69 -9.75
N LYS A 226 -16.48 11.01 -10.85
CA LYS A 226 -15.11 10.57 -11.15
C LYS A 226 -14.35 11.70 -11.87
N ASN A 227 -13.22 12.11 -11.31
CA ASN A 227 -12.28 13.00 -11.98
C ASN A 227 -11.58 12.23 -13.12
N GLN A 228 -11.80 12.65 -14.36
CA GLN A 228 -11.26 12.02 -15.58
C GLN A 228 -9.93 12.61 -16.02
N LYS A 229 -9.37 13.55 -15.24
CA LYS A 229 -8.13 14.23 -15.63
C LYS A 229 -7.02 13.23 -15.93
N MET A 230 -6.33 13.44 -17.03
CA MET A 230 -5.12 12.71 -17.37
C MET A 230 -3.98 13.17 -16.45
N ILE A 231 -3.24 12.21 -15.94
CA ILE A 231 -2.05 12.44 -15.11
C ILE A 231 -0.90 11.74 -15.77
N ASP A 232 0.12 12.50 -16.12
CA ASP A 232 1.36 11.97 -16.66
C ASP A 232 2.21 11.37 -15.52
N PHE A 233 2.88 10.27 -15.80
CA PHE A 233 3.75 9.58 -14.86
C PHE A 233 4.94 8.95 -15.56
N PRO A 234 6.11 8.88 -14.93
CA PRO A 234 7.28 8.24 -15.50
C PRO A 234 7.09 6.71 -15.52
N LEU A 235 7.57 6.07 -16.60
CA LEU A 235 7.62 4.62 -16.68
C LEU A 235 8.84 4.04 -15.95
N GLU A 236 9.89 4.84 -15.80
CA GLU A 236 11.15 4.47 -15.15
C GLU A 236 11.65 5.64 -14.29
N ASN A 237 12.41 5.31 -13.24
CA ASN A 237 13.07 6.29 -12.38
C ASN A 237 12.14 7.26 -11.65
N LEU A 238 10.98 6.81 -11.16
CA LEU A 238 10.19 7.63 -10.24
C LEU A 238 10.98 7.84 -8.94
N ASP A 239 11.54 9.03 -8.78
CA ASP A 239 12.40 9.37 -7.64
C ASP A 239 11.59 9.95 -6.47
N LEU A 240 11.44 9.16 -5.40
CA LEU A 240 10.70 9.56 -4.20
C LEU A 240 11.60 9.90 -3.01
N ARG A 241 12.92 9.95 -3.18
CA ARG A 241 13.90 10.19 -2.11
C ARG A 241 13.70 11.50 -1.37
N LYS A 242 13.22 12.55 -2.07
CA LYS A 242 12.97 13.87 -1.47
C LYS A 242 11.85 13.87 -0.41
N TYR A 243 10.95 12.89 -0.45
CA TYR A 243 9.82 12.79 0.48
C TYR A 243 10.12 11.93 1.71
N VAL A 244 11.26 11.21 1.70
CA VAL A 244 11.65 10.29 2.77
C VAL A 244 12.54 10.99 3.79
N VAL A 245 12.20 10.83 5.07
CA VAL A 245 12.94 11.37 6.22
C VAL A 245 13.70 10.30 7.00
N GLY A 246 13.53 9.02 6.64
CA GLY A 246 14.25 7.89 7.21
C GLY A 246 15.72 7.80 6.76
N TYR A 247 16.39 6.72 7.17
CA TYR A 247 17.84 6.57 6.94
C TYR A 247 18.21 6.20 5.50
N ASP A 248 17.59 5.15 4.96
CA ASP A 248 17.96 4.59 3.65
C ASP A 248 17.18 5.24 2.51
N LYS A 249 17.60 6.45 2.13
CA LYS A 249 16.93 7.21 1.07
C LYS A 249 17.27 6.72 -0.34
N ASN A 250 18.39 6.06 -0.54
CA ASN A 250 18.89 5.73 -1.87
C ASN A 250 18.09 4.65 -2.59
N SER A 251 17.31 3.86 -1.84
CA SER A 251 16.51 2.75 -2.37
C SER A 251 15.16 3.15 -2.97
N TYR A 252 14.76 4.44 -2.88
CA TYR A 252 13.39 4.86 -3.23
C TYR A 252 13.31 5.50 -4.62
N ILE A 253 13.81 4.76 -5.61
CA ILE A 253 13.62 5.02 -7.04
C ILE A 253 12.89 3.82 -7.61
N TYR A 254 11.75 4.05 -8.28
CA TYR A 254 10.86 2.98 -8.73
C TYR A 254 10.69 2.97 -10.24
N ASP A 255 10.59 1.77 -10.81
CA ASP A 255 10.18 1.54 -12.17
C ASP A 255 8.76 0.96 -12.22
N LEU A 256 7.95 1.45 -13.14
CA LEU A 256 6.59 1.00 -13.30
C LEU A 256 6.55 -0.36 -14.01
N TYR A 257 5.83 -1.31 -13.45
CA TYR A 257 5.60 -2.61 -14.08
C TYR A 257 4.13 -2.98 -14.28
N GLY A 258 3.20 -2.25 -13.67
CA GLY A 258 1.79 -2.56 -13.77
C GLY A 258 0.88 -1.35 -13.60
N ILE A 259 -0.15 -1.25 -14.45
CA ILE A 259 -1.17 -0.22 -14.43
C ILE A 259 -2.52 -0.91 -14.48
N CYS A 260 -3.41 -0.57 -13.56
CA CYS A 260 -4.81 -0.99 -13.62
C CYS A 260 -5.68 0.22 -13.97
N ASN A 261 -6.39 0.12 -15.08
CA ASN A 261 -7.32 1.14 -15.54
C ASN A 261 -8.75 0.76 -15.19
N HIS A 262 -9.51 1.73 -14.70
CA HIS A 262 -10.95 1.59 -14.46
C HIS A 262 -11.74 2.49 -15.40
N GLN A 263 -12.62 1.91 -16.20
CA GLN A 263 -13.61 2.61 -17.01
C GLN A 263 -14.98 2.47 -16.33
N GLY A 264 -15.68 3.58 -16.13
CA GLY A 264 -16.97 3.59 -15.45
C GLY A 264 -17.03 4.59 -14.29
N GLY A 265 -18.02 4.42 -13.43
CA GLY A 265 -18.31 5.30 -12.28
C GLY A 265 -18.34 4.56 -10.96
N THR A 266 -18.95 5.18 -9.94
CA THR A 266 -19.11 4.60 -8.59
C THR A 266 -20.09 3.42 -8.54
N ALA A 267 -21.02 3.33 -9.49
CA ALA A 267 -22.01 2.25 -9.54
C ALA A 267 -21.50 0.98 -10.23
N GLY A 268 -20.31 1.04 -10.83
CA GLY A 268 -19.71 -0.09 -11.53
C GLY A 268 -18.88 0.36 -12.72
N GLY A 269 -18.16 -0.59 -13.31
CA GLY A 269 -17.27 -0.32 -14.43
C GLY A 269 -16.52 -1.56 -14.88
N HIS A 270 -15.47 -1.33 -15.63
CA HIS A 270 -14.62 -2.36 -16.19
C HIS A 270 -13.15 -2.06 -15.89
N TYR A 271 -12.40 -3.08 -15.48
CA TYR A 271 -10.97 -3.00 -15.24
C TYR A 271 -10.18 -3.64 -16.38
N THR A 272 -9.13 -2.97 -16.79
CA THR A 272 -8.09 -3.52 -17.66
C THR A 272 -6.72 -3.29 -17.05
N ALA A 273 -5.72 -4.04 -17.48
CA ALA A 273 -4.35 -3.85 -16.99
C ALA A 273 -3.35 -3.77 -18.14
N PHE A 274 -2.34 -2.92 -17.96
CA PHE A 274 -1.10 -2.97 -18.71
C PHE A 274 0.00 -3.45 -17.79
N VAL A 275 0.76 -4.44 -18.21
CA VAL A 275 1.79 -5.05 -17.38
C VAL A 275 3.07 -5.24 -18.19
N LYS A 276 4.20 -4.80 -17.64
CA LYS A 276 5.54 -4.99 -18.18
C LYS A 276 6.04 -6.38 -17.82
N ASN A 277 6.34 -7.19 -18.81
CA ASN A 277 6.87 -8.54 -18.59
C ASN A 277 8.42 -8.52 -18.53
N ALA A 278 9.03 -9.62 -18.13
CA ALA A 278 10.48 -9.81 -18.01
C ALA A 278 11.25 -9.54 -19.33
N ASN A 279 10.60 -9.66 -20.48
CA ASN A 279 11.14 -9.29 -21.79
C ASN A 279 11.08 -7.77 -22.08
N SER A 280 10.78 -6.95 -21.09
CA SER A 280 10.62 -5.48 -21.16
C SER A 280 9.48 -5.00 -22.06
N LYS A 281 8.61 -5.88 -22.54
CA LYS A 281 7.44 -5.52 -23.33
C LYS A 281 6.22 -5.36 -22.47
N TRP A 282 5.35 -4.42 -22.84
CA TRP A 282 4.06 -4.19 -22.21
C TRP A 282 2.99 -5.03 -22.88
N TYR A 283 2.15 -5.66 -22.07
CA TYR A 283 1.00 -6.46 -22.48
C TYR A 283 -0.27 -5.87 -21.90
N HIS A 284 -1.31 -5.84 -22.72
CA HIS A 284 -2.64 -5.41 -22.31
C HIS A 284 -3.49 -6.61 -21.95
N PHE A 285 -4.07 -6.60 -20.77
CA PHE A 285 -4.98 -7.63 -20.27
C PHE A 285 -6.38 -7.04 -20.17
N ASN A 286 -7.33 -7.70 -20.82
CA ASN A 286 -8.75 -7.33 -20.85
C ASN A 286 -9.59 -8.60 -20.87
N ASP A 287 -10.00 -9.07 -19.71
CA ASP A 287 -10.70 -10.34 -19.48
C ASP A 287 -10.01 -11.54 -20.16
N THR A 288 -10.59 -12.03 -21.24
CA THR A 288 -10.08 -13.19 -22.00
C THR A 288 -9.11 -12.82 -23.12
N ASN A 289 -8.78 -11.53 -23.28
CA ASN A 289 -7.87 -11.03 -24.33
C ASN A 289 -6.56 -10.54 -23.76
#